data_b80194bbd15fa365cec623b8929a5a8c
#
_entry.id   b80194bbd15fa365cec623b8929a5a8c
#
_cell.length_a   1.000
_cell.length_b   1.000
_cell.length_c   1.000
_cell.angle_alpha   90.00
_cell.angle_beta   90.00
_cell.angle_gamma   90.00
#
_symmetry.space_group_name_H-M   'P 1'
#
loop_
_entity.id
_entity.type
_entity.pdbx_description
1 polymer ?
#
loop_
_entity_poly.entity_id
_entity_poly.type
_entity_poly.pdbx_seq_one_letter_code
_entity_poly.pdbx_strand_id
1 'polypeptide(L)'
;MVKKKKEEKGNFFQENNYAVIKGAVTPDVASFAYAYFQNKRAIAAHLKDTRYISPFDETWGTWEDRQIPNTYSHYADVAMETLMIRVMPVMQAVTGLELVPTYSYARIYKYGDTLHRHKDRASCEISCTLNLGGDKWPIFLEPSGEEGKKGVQVDLEPGDLLAYRGTLLEHWREPFEGYDCGQVFLHYNNKNGEFGQQNTFDGRPMLGLPASYKK
;
A
#
# COMPACT_ATOMS: atom_id res chain seq x y z
N MET A 1 -26.48 -13.98 40.76
CA MET A 1 -26.14 -13.15 39.59
C MET A 1 -24.95 -13.78 38.86
N VAL A 2 -25.18 -14.51 37.77
CA VAL A 2 -24.15 -15.14 36.97
C VAL A 2 -23.64 -14.08 35.97
N LYS A 3 -22.42 -13.59 36.15
CA LYS A 3 -21.77 -12.72 35.17
C LYS A 3 -21.49 -13.57 33.91
N LYS A 4 -22.26 -13.35 32.83
CA LYS A 4 -21.91 -13.84 31.50
C LYS A 4 -20.54 -13.26 31.14
N LYS A 5 -19.51 -14.10 31.06
CA LYS A 5 -18.26 -13.77 30.36
C LYS A 5 -18.65 -13.45 28.93
N LYS A 6 -18.42 -12.20 28.49
CA LYS A 6 -18.35 -11.89 27.06
C LYS A 6 -17.18 -12.72 26.51
N GLU A 7 -17.48 -13.69 25.66
CA GLU A 7 -16.46 -14.27 24.78
C GLU A 7 -15.89 -13.13 23.94
N GLU A 8 -14.66 -12.79 24.16
CA GLU A 8 -13.91 -11.92 23.25
C GLU A 8 -13.81 -12.67 21.92
N LYS A 9 -14.57 -12.25 20.92
CA LYS A 9 -14.35 -12.70 19.55
C LYS A 9 -12.92 -12.32 19.19
N GLY A 10 -12.08 -13.30 18.87
CA GLY A 10 -10.72 -13.11 18.43
C GLY A 10 -10.64 -12.05 17.31
N ASN A 11 -9.56 -11.27 17.28
CA ASN A 11 -9.35 -10.29 16.21
C ASN A 11 -8.98 -11.04 14.93
N PHE A 12 -9.83 -10.95 13.90
CA PHE A 12 -9.65 -11.66 12.64
C PHE A 12 -8.25 -11.46 12.03
N PHE A 13 -7.72 -10.23 12.09
CA PHE A 13 -6.36 -9.95 11.60
C PHE A 13 -5.28 -10.71 12.38
N GLN A 14 -5.43 -10.82 13.71
CA GLN A 14 -4.47 -11.53 14.54
C GLN A 14 -4.49 -13.06 14.28
N GLU A 15 -5.63 -13.60 13.93
CA GLU A 15 -5.80 -15.03 13.64
C GLU A 15 -5.38 -15.39 12.20
N ASN A 16 -5.61 -14.49 11.25
CA ASN A 16 -5.43 -14.77 9.81
C ASN A 16 -4.27 -13.99 9.16
N ASN A 17 -3.63 -13.06 9.86
CA ASN A 17 -2.56 -12.19 9.38
C ASN A 17 -2.95 -11.21 8.27
N TYR A 18 -4.23 -11.15 7.91
CA TYR A 18 -4.80 -10.19 6.98
C TYR A 18 -6.24 -9.85 7.33
N ALA A 19 -6.75 -8.75 6.79
CA ALA A 19 -8.17 -8.39 6.85
C ALA A 19 -8.56 -7.51 5.66
N VAL A 20 -9.78 -7.68 5.17
CA VAL A 20 -10.37 -6.83 4.13
C VAL A 20 -11.31 -5.83 4.79
N ILE A 21 -11.10 -4.55 4.54
CA ILE A 21 -11.90 -3.44 5.05
C ILE A 21 -12.65 -2.81 3.88
N LYS A 22 -13.95 -3.01 3.85
CA LYS A 22 -14.81 -2.39 2.84
C LYS A 22 -15.03 -0.92 3.18
N GLY A 23 -14.87 -0.04 2.17
CA GLY A 23 -15.08 1.39 2.34
C GLY A 23 -14.16 2.04 3.40
N ALA A 24 -12.90 1.62 3.47
CA ALA A 24 -11.91 2.22 4.39
C ALA A 24 -11.76 3.73 4.16
N VAL A 25 -11.95 4.17 2.94
CA VAL A 25 -12.20 5.56 2.56
C VAL A 25 -13.45 5.64 1.69
N THR A 26 -14.09 6.81 1.64
CA THR A 26 -15.27 6.99 0.79
C THR A 26 -14.90 6.91 -0.68
N PRO A 27 -15.82 6.50 -1.59
CA PRO A 27 -15.57 6.48 -3.03
C PRO A 27 -15.08 7.82 -3.59
N ASP A 28 -15.57 8.94 -3.06
CA ASP A 28 -15.13 10.28 -3.47
C ASP A 28 -13.66 10.53 -3.15
N VAL A 29 -13.19 10.10 -1.96
CA VAL A 29 -11.79 10.23 -1.57
C VAL A 29 -10.90 9.33 -2.45
N ALA A 30 -11.32 8.10 -2.71
CA ALA A 30 -10.60 7.19 -3.61
C ALA A 30 -10.51 7.77 -5.04
N SER A 31 -11.64 8.22 -5.59
CA SER A 31 -11.72 8.83 -6.92
C SER A 31 -10.88 10.09 -7.02
N PHE A 32 -10.91 10.97 -6.01
CA PHE A 32 -10.05 12.16 -5.96
C PHE A 32 -8.57 11.78 -5.97
N ALA A 33 -8.16 10.83 -5.13
CA ALA A 33 -6.77 10.38 -5.06
C ALA A 33 -6.32 9.74 -6.39
N TYR A 34 -7.20 8.99 -7.05
CA TYR A 34 -6.95 8.40 -8.35
C TYR A 34 -6.75 9.48 -9.43
N ALA A 35 -7.69 10.42 -9.55
CA ALA A 35 -7.62 11.52 -10.51
C ALA A 35 -6.37 12.40 -10.27
N TYR A 36 -6.07 12.71 -9.00
CA TYR A 36 -4.85 13.40 -8.62
C TYR A 36 -3.61 12.67 -9.14
N PHE A 37 -3.54 11.36 -8.93
CA PHE A 37 -2.35 10.59 -9.28
C PHE A 37 -2.21 10.38 -10.79
N GLN A 38 -3.33 10.26 -11.52
CA GLN A 38 -3.33 10.27 -13.00
C GLN A 38 -2.83 11.61 -13.55
N ASN A 39 -3.33 12.74 -13.01
CA ASN A 39 -2.86 14.06 -13.41
C ASN A 39 -1.37 14.25 -13.11
N LYS A 40 -0.92 13.79 -11.94
CA LYS A 40 0.51 13.83 -11.58
C LYS A 40 1.37 13.02 -12.55
N ARG A 41 0.91 11.82 -12.97
CA ARG A 41 1.57 11.03 -14.03
C ARG A 41 1.71 11.80 -15.33
N ALA A 42 0.63 12.47 -15.77
CA ALA A 42 0.64 13.25 -17.00
C ALA A 42 1.62 14.44 -16.92
N ILE A 43 1.64 15.15 -15.79
CA ILE A 43 2.59 16.24 -15.53
C ILE A 43 4.02 15.70 -15.53
N ALA A 44 4.30 14.60 -14.81
CA ALA A 44 5.63 14.00 -14.76
C ALA A 44 6.14 13.59 -16.15
N ALA A 45 5.28 12.97 -16.97
CA ALA A 45 5.61 12.64 -18.36
C ALA A 45 5.96 13.89 -19.17
N HIS A 46 5.11 14.93 -19.12
CA HIS A 46 5.38 16.19 -19.81
C HIS A 46 6.70 16.84 -19.39
N LEU A 47 6.99 16.92 -18.10
CA LEU A 47 8.23 17.51 -17.56
C LEU A 47 9.48 16.75 -18.01
N LYS A 48 9.41 15.42 -18.08
CA LYS A 48 10.51 14.56 -18.58
C LYS A 48 10.68 14.67 -20.09
N ASP A 49 9.59 14.61 -20.87
CA ASP A 49 9.61 14.69 -22.33
C ASP A 49 10.13 16.06 -22.82
N THR A 50 9.78 17.12 -22.12
CA THR A 50 10.23 18.47 -22.42
C THR A 50 11.59 18.81 -21.79
N ARG A 51 12.19 17.88 -21.03
CA ARG A 51 13.46 18.04 -20.31
C ARG A 51 13.47 19.20 -19.30
N TYR A 52 12.32 19.56 -18.76
CA TYR A 52 12.22 20.52 -17.66
C TYR A 52 12.84 19.99 -16.35
N ILE A 53 12.79 18.66 -16.18
CA ILE A 53 13.44 17.96 -15.06
C ILE A 53 14.40 16.89 -15.62
N SER A 54 15.38 16.52 -14.80
CA SER A 54 16.26 15.39 -15.12
C SER A 54 15.49 14.10 -15.23
N PRO A 55 15.84 13.17 -16.14
CA PRO A 55 15.25 11.83 -16.18
C PRO A 55 15.45 11.04 -14.87
N PHE A 56 16.45 11.43 -14.05
CA PHE A 56 16.74 10.84 -12.74
C PHE A 56 16.01 11.54 -11.58
N ASP A 57 15.24 12.59 -11.86
CA ASP A 57 14.45 13.27 -10.83
C ASP A 57 13.17 12.47 -10.55
N GLU A 58 13.04 11.99 -9.31
CA GLU A 58 11.90 11.20 -8.83
C GLU A 58 10.88 12.04 -8.05
N THR A 59 11.04 13.36 -7.96
CA THR A 59 10.14 14.26 -7.21
C THR A 59 8.70 14.18 -7.72
N TRP A 60 8.53 13.93 -9.01
CA TRP A 60 7.23 13.78 -9.66
C TRP A 60 6.84 12.32 -9.91
N GLY A 61 7.61 11.36 -9.38
CA GLY A 61 7.45 9.93 -9.64
C GLY A 61 8.37 9.43 -10.75
N THR A 62 8.30 8.12 -10.99
CA THR A 62 9.24 7.44 -11.90
C THR A 62 8.56 6.30 -12.64
N TRP A 63 9.18 5.87 -13.76
CA TRP A 63 8.87 4.63 -14.48
C TRP A 63 9.99 3.59 -14.33
N GLU A 64 11.02 3.90 -13.51
CA GLU A 64 12.24 3.09 -13.35
C GLU A 64 12.16 2.10 -12.17
N ASP A 65 10.93 1.72 -11.76
CA ASP A 65 10.77 0.72 -10.71
C ASP A 65 11.16 -0.67 -11.21
N ARG A 66 12.09 -1.32 -10.50
CA ARG A 66 12.59 -2.65 -10.87
C ARG A 66 11.57 -3.76 -10.65
N GLN A 67 10.60 -3.56 -9.75
CA GLN A 67 9.56 -4.56 -9.46
C GLN A 67 8.56 -4.64 -10.61
N ILE A 68 8.15 -3.49 -11.16
CA ILE A 68 7.22 -3.38 -12.30
C ILE A 68 7.78 -2.34 -13.29
N PRO A 69 8.67 -2.76 -14.19
CA PRO A 69 9.33 -1.86 -15.14
C PRO A 69 8.34 -1.11 -16.05
N ASN A 70 8.68 0.12 -16.40
CA ASN A 70 7.90 0.98 -17.30
C ASN A 70 6.48 1.28 -16.79
N THR A 71 6.25 1.20 -15.47
CA THR A 71 4.95 1.51 -14.85
C THR A 71 5.13 2.67 -13.89
N TYR A 72 4.27 3.69 -14.04
CA TYR A 72 4.37 4.90 -13.24
C TYR A 72 4.13 4.61 -11.76
N SER A 73 5.07 5.05 -10.94
CA SER A 73 5.03 4.91 -9.50
C SER A 73 5.59 6.13 -8.78
N HIS A 74 5.21 6.33 -7.53
CA HIS A 74 5.76 7.38 -6.70
C HIS A 74 5.90 6.94 -5.24
N TYR A 75 7.11 7.03 -4.74
CA TYR A 75 7.44 6.83 -3.34
C TYR A 75 7.20 8.12 -2.57
N ALA A 76 6.52 8.03 -1.41
CA ALA A 76 6.35 9.12 -0.45
C ALA A 76 5.65 10.37 -1.01
N ASP A 77 4.69 10.20 -1.92
CA ASP A 77 3.85 11.29 -2.38
C ASP A 77 3.11 11.94 -1.20
N VAL A 78 3.16 13.29 -1.11
CA VAL A 78 2.60 14.04 0.02
C VAL A 78 1.10 13.77 0.21
N ALA A 79 0.31 13.72 -0.86
CA ALA A 79 -1.13 13.45 -0.78
C ALA A 79 -1.38 11.99 -0.33
N MET A 80 -0.58 11.04 -0.81
CA MET A 80 -0.71 9.63 -0.42
C MET A 80 -0.24 9.39 1.02
N GLU A 81 0.78 10.09 1.50
CA GLU A 81 1.18 10.02 2.92
C GLU A 81 0.20 10.74 3.83
N THR A 82 -0.49 11.78 3.36
CA THR A 82 -1.63 12.37 4.06
C THR A 82 -2.78 11.36 4.17
N LEU A 83 -3.06 10.61 3.09
CA LEU A 83 -4.04 9.52 3.12
C LEU A 83 -3.62 8.41 4.09
N MET A 84 -2.34 8.08 4.15
CA MET A 84 -1.77 7.10 5.10
C MET A 84 -2.08 7.48 6.55
N ILE A 85 -1.88 8.74 6.94
CA ILE A 85 -2.21 9.22 8.29
C ILE A 85 -3.72 9.16 8.54
N ARG A 86 -4.55 9.48 7.55
CA ARG A 86 -6.01 9.40 7.64
C ARG A 86 -6.51 7.96 7.83
N VAL A 87 -5.86 6.99 7.19
CA VAL A 87 -6.22 5.56 7.25
C VAL A 87 -5.65 4.87 8.49
N MET A 88 -4.59 5.41 9.10
CA MET A 88 -3.91 4.79 10.25
C MET A 88 -4.83 4.41 11.42
N PRO A 89 -5.83 5.21 11.85
CA PRO A 89 -6.77 4.80 12.89
C PRO A 89 -7.59 3.55 12.51
N VAL A 90 -7.97 3.41 11.24
CA VAL A 90 -8.66 2.21 10.73
C VAL A 90 -7.74 1.00 10.80
N MET A 91 -6.48 1.16 10.38
CA MET A 91 -5.47 0.11 10.46
C MET A 91 -5.21 -0.31 11.91
N GLN A 92 -5.10 0.64 12.85
CA GLN A 92 -4.92 0.33 14.28
C GLN A 92 -6.13 -0.43 14.85
N ALA A 93 -7.35 -0.01 14.51
CA ALA A 93 -8.56 -0.70 14.96
C ALA A 93 -8.67 -2.14 14.44
N VAL A 94 -8.31 -2.36 13.17
CA VAL A 94 -8.36 -3.68 12.53
C VAL A 94 -7.26 -4.61 13.03
N THR A 95 -6.04 -4.11 13.13
CA THR A 95 -4.89 -4.91 13.54
C THR A 95 -4.80 -5.12 15.04
N GLY A 96 -5.41 -4.24 15.85
CA GLY A 96 -5.25 -4.22 17.31
C GLY A 96 -3.85 -3.76 17.76
N LEU A 97 -3.09 -3.11 16.88
CA LEU A 97 -1.71 -2.66 17.13
C LEU A 97 -1.65 -1.13 17.20
N GLU A 98 -0.73 -0.61 18.02
CA GLU A 98 -0.25 0.76 17.86
C GLU A 98 0.72 0.82 16.69
N LEU A 99 0.46 1.69 15.71
CA LEU A 99 1.23 1.76 14.48
C LEU A 99 2.04 3.06 14.41
N VAL A 100 3.22 2.96 13.79
CA VAL A 100 4.00 4.11 13.31
C VAL A 100 4.04 4.07 11.78
N PRO A 101 3.81 5.21 11.09
CA PRO A 101 3.84 5.26 9.65
C PRO A 101 5.28 5.19 9.14
N THR A 102 5.49 4.48 8.04
CA THR A 102 6.79 4.39 7.40
C THR A 102 6.81 5.15 6.08
N TYR A 103 6.10 4.70 5.05
CA TYR A 103 5.99 5.41 3.77
C TYR A 103 4.77 4.95 2.98
N SER A 104 4.39 5.76 2.00
CA SER A 104 3.45 5.36 0.96
C SER A 104 4.17 5.03 -0.35
N TYR A 105 3.58 4.13 -1.12
CA TYR A 105 3.99 3.86 -2.49
C TYR A 105 2.76 3.77 -3.38
N ALA A 106 2.64 4.66 -4.35
CA ALA A 106 1.50 4.67 -5.27
C ALA A 106 1.93 4.19 -6.66
N ARG A 107 1.04 3.51 -7.38
CA ARG A 107 1.31 2.98 -8.71
C ARG A 107 0.05 3.01 -9.57
N ILE A 108 0.21 3.34 -10.86
CA ILE A 108 -0.83 3.16 -11.88
C ILE A 108 -0.36 2.04 -12.79
N TYR A 109 -0.93 0.87 -12.60
CA TYR A 109 -0.64 -0.32 -13.39
C TYR A 109 -1.30 -0.22 -14.77
N LYS A 110 -0.72 -0.88 -15.73
CA LYS A 110 -1.16 -0.96 -17.12
C LYS A 110 -1.22 -2.40 -17.61
N TYR A 111 -1.83 -2.62 -18.74
CA TYR A 111 -1.92 -3.93 -19.39
C TYR A 111 -0.57 -4.67 -19.41
N GLY A 112 -0.60 -5.93 -19.02
CA GLY A 112 0.56 -6.82 -18.97
C GLY A 112 1.42 -6.72 -17.70
N ASP A 113 1.18 -5.74 -16.82
CA ASP A 113 1.89 -5.66 -15.55
C ASP A 113 1.60 -6.88 -14.69
N THR A 114 2.61 -7.38 -14.01
CA THR A 114 2.52 -8.54 -13.10
C THR A 114 3.25 -8.19 -11.81
N LEU A 115 2.59 -8.36 -10.66
CA LEU A 115 3.28 -8.27 -9.39
C LEU A 115 3.71 -9.68 -8.97
N HIS A 116 4.99 -9.98 -9.15
CA HIS A 116 5.52 -11.29 -8.80
C HIS A 116 5.37 -11.58 -7.31
N ARG A 117 5.19 -12.87 -6.99
CA ARG A 117 5.04 -13.37 -5.63
C ARG A 117 6.25 -12.99 -4.78
N HIS A 118 6.03 -12.33 -3.65
CA HIS A 118 7.07 -11.83 -2.77
C HIS A 118 6.56 -11.58 -1.36
N LYS A 119 7.48 -11.38 -0.43
CA LYS A 119 7.27 -10.80 0.88
C LYS A 119 7.91 -9.41 0.92
N ASP A 120 7.35 -8.55 1.74
CA ASP A 120 7.82 -7.17 1.90
C ASP A 120 9.08 -7.09 2.80
N ARG A 121 9.74 -5.94 2.74
CA ARG A 121 10.85 -5.57 3.63
C ARG A 121 10.34 -5.10 5.01
N ALA A 122 11.24 -5.00 5.99
CA ALA A 122 10.93 -4.64 7.37
C ALA A 122 10.10 -3.37 7.56
N SER A 123 10.33 -2.32 6.74
CA SER A 123 9.51 -1.09 6.80
C SER A 123 8.05 -1.28 6.35
N CYS A 124 7.70 -2.46 5.87
CA CYS A 124 6.36 -2.85 5.42
C CYS A 124 5.78 -3.99 6.28
N GLU A 125 6.15 -4.04 7.57
CA GLU A 125 5.70 -5.08 8.50
C GLU A 125 4.17 -5.22 8.51
N ILE A 126 3.48 -4.10 8.64
CA ILE A 126 2.03 -3.98 8.55
C ILE A 126 1.72 -3.12 7.33
N SER A 127 1.27 -3.76 6.29
CA SER A 127 0.99 -3.11 5.01
C SER A 127 -0.50 -3.06 4.73
N CYS A 128 -0.91 -2.12 3.92
CA CYS A 128 -2.18 -2.23 3.23
C CYS A 128 -2.07 -1.79 1.78
N THR A 129 -2.87 -2.42 0.92
CA THR A 129 -3.17 -1.94 -0.42
C THR A 129 -4.58 -1.36 -0.43
N LEU A 130 -4.71 -0.12 -0.86
CA LEU A 130 -5.98 0.60 -1.03
C LEU A 130 -6.23 0.79 -2.52
N ASN A 131 -7.37 0.31 -3.00
CA ASN A 131 -7.79 0.53 -4.37
C ASN A 131 -8.29 1.96 -4.55
N LEU A 132 -7.68 2.71 -5.45
CA LEU A 132 -8.07 4.09 -5.78
C LEU A 132 -9.08 4.14 -6.94
N GLY A 133 -8.98 3.22 -7.90
CA GLY A 133 -9.84 3.19 -9.09
C GLY A 133 -9.18 2.51 -10.28
N GLY A 134 -9.86 2.57 -11.42
CA GLY A 134 -9.49 1.87 -12.65
C GLY A 134 -10.14 0.50 -12.76
N ASP A 135 -9.59 -0.36 -13.62
CA ASP A 135 -10.12 -1.69 -13.86
C ASP A 135 -9.83 -2.64 -12.70
N LYS A 136 -10.71 -3.63 -12.53
CA LYS A 136 -10.57 -4.63 -11.46
C LYS A 136 -9.33 -5.48 -11.67
N TRP A 137 -8.56 -5.62 -10.61
CA TRP A 137 -7.37 -6.47 -10.60
C TRP A 137 -7.18 -7.11 -9.23
N PRO A 138 -7.48 -8.41 -9.08
CA PRO A 138 -7.38 -9.10 -7.81
C PRO A 138 -5.94 -9.11 -7.28
N ILE A 139 -5.82 -9.12 -5.95
CA ILE A 139 -4.58 -9.43 -5.27
C ILE A 139 -4.71 -10.82 -4.63
N PHE A 140 -3.64 -11.60 -4.68
CA PHE A 140 -3.52 -12.89 -4.01
C PHE A 140 -2.59 -12.75 -2.81
N LEU A 141 -2.90 -13.46 -1.73
CA LEU A 141 -2.02 -13.61 -0.59
C LEU A 141 -2.08 -15.01 -0.02
N GLU A 142 -1.00 -15.46 0.59
CA GLU A 142 -0.91 -16.76 1.25
C GLU A 142 -1.00 -16.57 2.78
N PRO A 143 -2.16 -16.86 3.41
CA PRO A 143 -2.44 -16.44 4.79
C PRO A 143 -1.75 -17.30 5.87
N SER A 144 -1.24 -18.49 5.54
CA SER A 144 -0.51 -19.32 6.51
C SER A 144 0.94 -18.88 6.73
N GLY A 145 1.49 -18.06 5.84
CA GLY A 145 2.91 -17.67 5.83
C GLY A 145 3.84 -18.73 5.25
N GLU A 146 3.32 -19.86 4.76
CA GLU A 146 4.11 -20.93 4.15
C GLU A 146 4.36 -20.65 2.66
N GLU A 147 5.62 -20.71 2.26
CA GLU A 147 6.03 -20.38 0.90
C GLU A 147 5.46 -21.35 -0.14
N GLY A 148 5.07 -20.81 -1.30
CA GLY A 148 4.65 -21.57 -2.47
C GLY A 148 3.26 -22.19 -2.38
N LYS A 149 2.53 -22.06 -1.27
CA LYS A 149 1.16 -22.57 -1.15
C LYS A 149 0.17 -21.75 -1.97
N LYS A 150 -0.95 -22.41 -2.31
CA LYS A 150 -2.07 -21.72 -2.95
C LYS A 150 -2.63 -20.65 -2.01
N GLY A 151 -2.62 -19.42 -2.49
CA GLY A 151 -3.17 -18.28 -1.75
C GLY A 151 -4.68 -18.14 -1.87
N VAL A 152 -5.19 -17.09 -1.27
CA VAL A 152 -6.57 -16.61 -1.40
C VAL A 152 -6.60 -15.39 -2.30
N GLN A 153 -7.62 -15.31 -3.15
CA GLN A 153 -7.89 -14.14 -3.98
C GLN A 153 -8.69 -13.12 -3.19
N VAL A 154 -8.31 -11.84 -3.31
CA VAL A 154 -9.04 -10.72 -2.72
C VAL A 154 -9.37 -9.70 -3.80
N ASP A 155 -10.65 -9.39 -3.92
CA ASP A 155 -11.17 -8.36 -4.82
C ASP A 155 -11.48 -7.08 -4.01
N LEU A 156 -10.96 -5.96 -4.49
CA LEU A 156 -11.12 -4.66 -3.86
C LEU A 156 -11.83 -3.71 -4.83
N GLU A 157 -12.93 -3.11 -4.37
CA GLU A 157 -13.57 -1.99 -5.04
C GLU A 157 -12.86 -0.67 -4.65
N PRO A 158 -13.01 0.43 -5.42
CA PRO A 158 -12.45 1.72 -5.04
C PRO A 158 -12.85 2.15 -3.63
N GLY A 159 -11.86 2.45 -2.79
CA GLY A 159 -12.04 2.75 -1.37
C GLY A 159 -11.91 1.56 -0.43
N ASP A 160 -11.90 0.33 -0.94
CA ASP A 160 -11.62 -0.88 -0.15
C ASP A 160 -10.12 -1.02 0.10
N LEU A 161 -9.81 -1.63 1.24
CA LEU A 161 -8.45 -1.81 1.70
C LEU A 161 -8.22 -3.27 2.14
N LEU A 162 -7.08 -3.84 1.74
CA LEU A 162 -6.55 -5.09 2.28
C LEU A 162 -5.40 -4.76 3.22
N ALA A 163 -5.57 -5.02 4.52
CA ALA A 163 -4.51 -4.98 5.52
C ALA A 163 -3.84 -6.36 5.62
N TYR A 164 -2.51 -6.43 5.73
CA TYR A 164 -1.78 -7.70 5.83
C TYR A 164 -0.41 -7.52 6.50
N ARG A 165 0.15 -8.63 7.03
CA ARG A 165 1.53 -8.67 7.53
C ARG A 165 2.48 -8.86 6.35
N GLY A 166 3.01 -7.74 5.83
CA GLY A 166 3.79 -7.73 4.60
C GLY A 166 5.08 -8.56 4.66
N THR A 167 5.77 -8.57 5.80
CA THR A 167 6.99 -9.36 6.01
C THR A 167 6.73 -10.86 6.18
N LEU A 168 5.49 -11.24 6.51
CA LEU A 168 5.13 -12.62 6.80
C LEU A 168 4.47 -13.30 5.60
N LEU A 169 3.52 -12.61 4.94
CA LEU A 169 2.69 -13.21 3.91
C LEU A 169 3.23 -12.95 2.52
N GLU A 170 3.38 -14.01 1.73
CA GLU A 170 3.58 -13.86 0.29
C GLU A 170 2.32 -13.30 -0.34
N HIS A 171 2.51 -12.31 -1.22
CA HIS A 171 1.42 -11.71 -1.97
C HIS A 171 1.86 -11.39 -3.40
N TRP A 172 0.88 -11.40 -4.33
CA TRP A 172 1.14 -11.23 -5.76
C TRP A 172 -0.12 -10.84 -6.52
N ARG A 173 0.05 -10.48 -7.76
CA ARG A 173 -1.02 -10.29 -8.74
C ARG A 173 -0.62 -10.94 -10.04
N GLU A 174 -1.57 -11.66 -10.65
CA GLU A 174 -1.42 -12.25 -11.97
C GLU A 174 -1.35 -11.16 -13.06
N PRO A 175 -0.97 -11.47 -14.32
CA PRO A 175 -0.91 -10.47 -15.38
C PRO A 175 -2.19 -9.62 -15.48
N PHE A 176 -2.04 -8.32 -15.53
CA PHE A 176 -3.16 -7.39 -15.62
C PHE A 176 -3.72 -7.33 -17.04
N GLU A 177 -5.00 -7.56 -17.19
CA GLU A 177 -5.68 -7.58 -18.49
C GLU A 177 -6.49 -6.29 -18.77
N GLY A 178 -6.56 -5.37 -17.80
CA GLY A 178 -7.27 -4.09 -17.92
C GLY A 178 -6.43 -2.98 -18.53
N TYR A 179 -7.02 -1.80 -18.66
CA TYR A 179 -6.37 -0.61 -19.20
C TYR A 179 -5.47 0.07 -18.18
N ASP A 180 -6.01 0.44 -17.01
CA ASP A 180 -5.24 0.95 -15.87
C ASP A 180 -5.89 0.60 -14.53
N CYS A 181 -5.06 0.55 -13.48
CA CYS A 181 -5.48 0.27 -12.11
C CYS A 181 -4.62 1.08 -11.14
N GLY A 182 -5.24 2.02 -10.42
CA GLY A 182 -4.58 2.86 -9.42
C GLY A 182 -4.62 2.21 -8.05
N GLN A 183 -3.44 1.97 -7.48
CA GLN A 183 -3.28 1.42 -6.13
C GLN A 183 -2.35 2.31 -5.32
N VAL A 184 -2.64 2.41 -4.02
CA VAL A 184 -1.66 2.96 -3.07
C VAL A 184 -1.39 1.94 -1.96
N PHE A 185 -0.11 1.72 -1.71
CA PHE A 185 0.39 0.91 -0.62
C PHE A 185 0.78 1.85 0.52
N LEU A 186 0.21 1.61 1.71
CA LEU A 186 0.46 2.40 2.90
C LEU A 186 1.10 1.47 3.92
N HIS A 187 2.31 1.83 4.34
CA HIS A 187 3.13 0.95 5.16
C HIS A 187 3.31 1.50 6.57
N TYR A 188 3.26 0.59 7.51
CA TYR A 188 3.39 0.88 8.94
C TYR A 188 4.27 -0.19 9.61
N ASN A 189 4.79 0.15 10.78
CA ASN A 189 5.36 -0.84 11.69
C ASN A 189 4.57 -0.86 13.00
N ASN A 190 4.57 -2.01 13.67
CA ASN A 190 4.10 -2.09 15.04
C ASN A 190 5.03 -1.26 15.92
N LYS A 191 4.50 -0.20 16.53
CA LYS A 191 5.26 0.71 17.41
C LYS A 191 6.00 -0.02 18.53
N ASN A 192 5.40 -1.08 19.06
CA ASN A 192 5.91 -1.90 20.16
C ASN A 192 6.60 -3.19 19.66
N GLY A 193 6.78 -3.34 18.34
CA GLY A 193 7.45 -4.48 17.73
C GLY A 193 8.94 -4.23 17.46
N GLU A 194 9.56 -5.19 16.81
CA GLU A 194 11.00 -5.20 16.49
C GLU A 194 11.42 -4.00 15.63
N PHE A 195 10.56 -3.57 14.70
CA PHE A 195 10.91 -2.58 13.67
C PHE A 195 10.35 -1.17 13.94
N GLY A 196 9.49 -1.00 14.94
CA GLY A 196 8.64 0.17 15.10
C GLY A 196 9.35 1.50 15.21
N GLN A 197 10.45 1.58 15.96
CA GLN A 197 11.16 2.84 16.14
C GLN A 197 12.20 3.11 15.07
N GLN A 198 12.81 2.06 14.54
CA GLN A 198 13.91 2.17 13.57
C GLN A 198 13.44 2.66 12.20
N ASN A 199 12.22 2.28 11.81
CA ASN A 199 11.69 2.56 10.48
C ASN A 199 10.67 3.72 10.44
N THR A 200 10.54 4.49 11.52
CA THR A 200 9.66 5.67 11.51
C THR A 200 9.98 6.55 10.32
N PHE A 201 8.96 6.88 9.51
CA PHE A 201 9.07 7.60 8.24
C PHE A 201 10.06 6.99 7.24
N ASP A 202 10.33 5.68 7.38
CA ASP A 202 11.30 4.93 6.54
C ASP A 202 12.70 5.55 6.57
N GLY A 203 13.14 6.02 7.76
CA GLY A 203 14.44 6.67 7.98
C GLY A 203 14.54 8.13 7.50
N ARG A 204 13.44 8.72 7.03
CA ARG A 204 13.36 10.13 6.66
C ARG A 204 13.05 11.00 7.89
N PRO A 205 13.38 12.31 7.89
CA PRO A 205 13.04 13.21 8.99
C PRO A 205 11.54 13.40 9.19
N MET A 206 10.73 13.32 8.11
CA MET A 206 9.28 13.47 8.13
C MET A 206 8.64 12.83 6.89
N LEU A 207 7.33 12.66 6.93
CA LEU A 207 6.54 12.24 5.77
C LEU A 207 6.58 13.27 4.65
N GLY A 208 6.35 12.83 3.40
CA GLY A 208 6.34 13.68 2.20
C GLY A 208 7.71 13.98 1.62
N LEU A 209 8.80 13.58 2.27
CA LEU A 209 10.14 13.75 1.72
C LEU A 209 10.54 12.55 0.84
N PRO A 210 11.28 12.76 -0.26
CA PRO A 210 11.76 11.68 -1.11
C PRO A 210 12.81 10.81 -0.42
N ALA A 211 13.10 9.64 -1.00
CA ALA A 211 14.02 8.65 -0.45
C ALA A 211 15.45 9.17 -0.25
N SER A 212 15.88 10.19 -0.99
CA SER A 212 17.18 10.84 -0.87
C SER A 212 17.43 11.51 0.50
N TYR A 213 16.37 11.71 1.31
CA TYR A 213 16.47 12.27 2.67
C TYR A 213 16.60 11.19 3.76
N LYS A 214 16.70 9.92 3.41
CA LYS A 214 16.96 8.85 4.41
C LYS A 214 18.36 9.07 5.04
N LYS A 215 18.40 8.84 6.36
CA LYS A 215 19.63 8.90 7.15
C LYS A 215 20.22 7.52 7.34
#